data_e36d3b3f12b48d0bb2654196aecc0e2e
#
_entry.id   e36d3b3f12b48d0bb2654196aecc0e2e
#
_cell.length_a   1.000
_cell.length_b   1.000
_cell.length_c   1.000
_cell.angle_alpha   90.00
_cell.angle_beta   90.00
_cell.angle_gamma   90.00
#
_symmetry.space_group_name_H-M   'P 1'
#
loop_
_entity.id
_entity.type
_entity.pdbx_description
1 polymer ?
#
loop_
_entity_poly.entity_id
_entity_poly.type
_entity_poly.pdbx_seq_one_letter_code
_entity_poly.pdbx_strand_id
1 'polypeptide(L)'
;MQLGAAQLAGHLQKGIRSLYTLHGDEPLLVQEAADAIRAAARVQGFTERTSHTVAGAHFDWSEVLAAGGSLSLFADKQIVEVRIPSGKPGKDGSIALQQLATSAQGNDSTLTLVILPRLDKATRTGAWFMALDSFGVTLQFDPVERQMLPQWIAQRLQQQGQRVAAGDVGQRTLQFFADRVEGNLLAAHQEIQKLALLYPPGELAQEQVEAAVLNVARYDVFKLSEAVLGGQPLRVQRMLDGLQAEGEAEVLVHWAI
;
A
#
# COMPACT_ATOMS: atom_id res chain seq x y z
N MET A 1 -1.14 -15.49 -11.50
CA MET A 1 -2.09 -15.87 -10.41
C MET A 1 -2.47 -14.62 -9.62
N GLN A 2 -3.75 -14.32 -9.50
CA GLN A 2 -4.23 -13.19 -8.70
C GLN A 2 -4.49 -13.64 -7.25
N LEU A 3 -4.04 -12.83 -6.28
CA LEU A 3 -4.18 -13.06 -4.85
C LEU A 3 -4.85 -11.85 -4.20
N GLY A 4 -5.80 -12.09 -3.29
CA GLY A 4 -6.29 -11.05 -2.40
C GLY A 4 -5.24 -10.69 -1.33
N ALA A 5 -5.22 -9.43 -0.88
CA ALA A 5 -4.27 -8.96 0.15
C ALA A 5 -4.24 -9.85 1.41
N ALA A 6 -5.41 -10.28 1.89
CA ALA A 6 -5.53 -11.16 3.06
C ALA A 6 -4.90 -12.55 2.88
N GLN A 7 -4.70 -13.00 1.64
CA GLN A 7 -4.14 -14.32 1.33
C GLN A 7 -2.61 -14.31 1.27
N LEU A 8 -1.98 -13.12 1.22
CA LEU A 8 -0.52 -12.99 1.05
C LEU A 8 0.25 -13.73 2.13
N ALA A 9 -0.09 -13.55 3.39
CA ALA A 9 0.60 -14.20 4.51
C ALA A 9 0.59 -15.73 4.40
N GLY A 10 -0.57 -16.31 4.14
CA GLY A 10 -0.71 -17.76 3.94
C GLY A 10 -0.02 -18.27 2.66
N HIS A 11 0.09 -17.43 1.63
CA HIS A 11 0.84 -17.74 0.43
C HIS A 11 2.35 -17.79 0.70
N LEU A 12 2.89 -16.78 1.39
CA LEU A 12 4.32 -16.69 1.72
C LEU A 12 4.79 -17.81 2.66
N GLN A 13 3.92 -18.30 3.55
CA GLN A 13 4.21 -19.47 4.40
C GLN A 13 4.39 -20.77 3.59
N LYS A 14 3.74 -20.89 2.43
CA LYS A 14 3.86 -22.06 1.54
C LYS A 14 5.08 -21.99 0.62
N GLY A 15 5.72 -20.84 0.55
CA GLY A 15 6.87 -20.53 -0.29
C GLY A 15 6.69 -19.25 -1.09
N ILE A 16 7.80 -18.69 -1.56
CA ILE A 16 7.79 -17.51 -2.43
C ILE A 16 7.78 -17.91 -3.90
N ARG A 17 7.37 -16.97 -4.76
CA ARG A 17 7.50 -17.06 -6.22
C ARG A 17 8.56 -16.10 -6.71
N SER A 18 9.08 -16.35 -7.89
CA SER A 18 10.13 -15.53 -8.50
C SER A 18 9.64 -14.18 -9.03
N LEU A 19 8.31 -13.98 -9.15
CA LEU A 19 7.74 -12.74 -9.66
C LEU A 19 6.48 -12.35 -8.86
N TYR A 20 6.49 -11.11 -8.36
CA TYR A 20 5.34 -10.47 -7.73
C TYR A 20 5.06 -9.13 -8.39
N THR A 21 3.78 -8.81 -8.58
CA THR A 21 3.30 -7.52 -9.07
C THR A 21 2.32 -6.94 -8.06
N LEU A 22 2.66 -5.80 -7.47
CA LEU A 22 1.83 -5.07 -6.51
C LEU A 22 1.32 -3.80 -7.18
N HIS A 23 0.02 -3.56 -7.16
CA HIS A 23 -0.54 -2.34 -7.72
C HIS A 23 -1.77 -1.87 -6.94
N GLY A 24 -2.04 -0.58 -6.95
CA GLY A 24 -3.21 -0.01 -6.29
C GLY A 24 -3.03 1.42 -5.82
N ASP A 25 -4.07 1.95 -5.18
CA ASP A 25 -4.14 3.33 -4.68
C ASP A 25 -3.90 3.43 -3.16
N GLU A 26 -3.60 2.30 -2.49
CA GLU A 26 -3.32 2.33 -1.05
C GLU A 26 -1.83 2.08 -0.78
N PRO A 27 -1.02 3.16 -0.70
CA PRO A 27 0.43 3.06 -0.59
C PRO A 27 0.92 2.28 0.64
N LEU A 28 0.22 2.42 1.78
CA LEU A 28 0.57 1.69 2.99
C LEU A 28 0.49 0.18 2.77
N LEU A 29 -0.62 -0.30 2.21
CA LEU A 29 -0.83 -1.73 2.00
C LEU A 29 0.12 -2.31 0.95
N VAL A 30 0.43 -1.53 -0.11
CA VAL A 30 1.44 -1.91 -1.11
C VAL A 30 2.81 -2.04 -0.45
N GLN A 31 3.19 -1.08 0.40
CA GLN A 31 4.48 -1.09 1.09
C GLN A 31 4.58 -2.27 2.07
N GLU A 32 3.55 -2.52 2.88
CA GLU A 32 3.50 -3.65 3.81
C GLU A 32 3.60 -5.00 3.09
N ALA A 33 2.91 -5.15 1.97
CA ALA A 33 3.00 -6.35 1.14
C ALA A 33 4.41 -6.55 0.57
N ALA A 34 5.03 -5.47 0.08
CA ALA A 34 6.41 -5.51 -0.41
C ALA A 34 7.38 -5.89 0.72
N ASP A 35 7.20 -5.35 1.93
CA ASP A 35 8.03 -5.68 3.09
C ASP A 35 7.85 -7.14 3.53
N ALA A 36 6.63 -7.66 3.52
CA ALA A 36 6.35 -9.06 3.82
C ALA A 36 7.00 -10.01 2.82
N ILE A 37 6.94 -9.69 1.51
CA ILE A 37 7.60 -10.46 0.46
C ILE A 37 9.11 -10.43 0.64
N ARG A 38 9.71 -9.26 0.91
CA ARG A 38 11.15 -9.11 1.17
C ARG A 38 11.60 -9.90 2.40
N ALA A 39 10.81 -9.85 3.47
CA ALA A 39 11.09 -10.61 4.69
C ALA A 39 11.08 -12.11 4.42
N ALA A 40 10.07 -12.63 3.72
CA ALA A 40 9.98 -14.02 3.33
C ALA A 40 11.14 -14.44 2.40
N ALA A 41 11.54 -13.58 1.47
CA ALA A 41 12.67 -13.81 0.57
C ALA A 41 14.00 -13.89 1.34
N ARG A 42 14.22 -12.99 2.32
CA ARG A 42 15.44 -13.02 3.17
C ARG A 42 15.58 -14.34 3.92
N VAL A 43 14.48 -14.87 4.44
CA VAL A 43 14.49 -16.19 5.12
C VAL A 43 14.92 -17.32 4.16
N GLN A 44 14.69 -17.15 2.84
CA GLN A 44 15.08 -18.12 1.82
C GLN A 44 16.44 -17.80 1.15
N GLY A 45 17.21 -16.89 1.73
CA GLY A 45 18.59 -16.62 1.32
C GLY A 45 18.75 -15.51 0.25
N PHE A 46 17.70 -14.72 -0.04
CA PHE A 46 17.80 -13.55 -0.90
C PHE A 46 18.42 -12.39 -0.10
N THR A 47 19.73 -12.25 -0.18
CA THR A 47 20.50 -11.29 0.65
C THR A 47 20.78 -9.98 -0.06
N GLU A 48 20.84 -9.97 -1.39
CA GLU A 48 21.02 -8.76 -2.17
C GLU A 48 19.69 -8.19 -2.68
N ARG A 49 19.65 -6.86 -2.81
CA ARG A 49 18.51 -6.14 -3.37
C ARG A 49 18.99 -4.97 -4.22
N THR A 50 18.51 -4.94 -5.47
CA THR A 50 18.62 -3.78 -6.35
C THR A 50 17.23 -3.16 -6.54
N SER A 51 17.17 -1.83 -6.67
CA SER A 51 15.90 -1.11 -6.85
C SER A 51 16.04 -0.10 -7.98
N HIS A 52 15.17 -0.22 -8.96
CA HIS A 52 15.09 0.63 -10.13
C HIS A 52 13.77 1.40 -10.13
N THR A 53 13.85 2.73 -10.28
CA THR A 53 12.65 3.57 -10.40
C THR A 53 12.56 4.15 -11.79
N VAL A 54 11.49 3.82 -12.51
CA VAL A 54 11.24 4.31 -13.87
C VAL A 54 10.73 5.74 -13.80
N ALA A 55 11.64 6.70 -13.88
CA ALA A 55 11.34 8.12 -13.72
C ALA A 55 10.83 8.81 -15.01
N GLY A 56 10.85 8.14 -16.16
CA GLY A 56 10.41 8.74 -17.44
C GLY A 56 10.65 7.87 -18.66
N ALA A 57 10.41 8.45 -19.84
CA ALA A 57 10.43 7.75 -21.13
C ALA A 57 11.82 7.27 -21.57
N HIS A 58 12.87 7.85 -21.02
CA HIS A 58 14.28 7.52 -21.38
C HIS A 58 14.95 6.63 -20.34
N PHE A 59 14.17 5.90 -19.55
CA PHE A 59 14.73 4.95 -18.58
C PHE A 59 15.42 3.79 -19.28
N ASP A 60 16.65 3.47 -18.84
CA ASP A 60 17.43 2.37 -19.40
C ASP A 60 16.96 1.02 -18.81
N TRP A 61 16.15 0.31 -19.57
CA TRP A 61 15.66 -1.01 -19.19
C TRP A 61 16.71 -2.11 -19.26
N SER A 62 17.85 -1.86 -19.92
CA SER A 62 18.95 -2.84 -19.99
C SER A 62 19.56 -3.11 -18.62
N GLU A 63 19.61 -2.12 -17.73
CA GLU A 63 20.05 -2.28 -16.35
C GLU A 63 19.18 -3.26 -15.56
N VAL A 64 17.85 -3.14 -15.72
CA VAL A 64 16.90 -4.03 -15.05
C VAL A 64 17.01 -5.47 -15.58
N LEU A 65 17.14 -5.62 -16.88
CA LEU A 65 17.29 -6.93 -17.51
C LEU A 65 18.64 -7.57 -17.14
N ALA A 66 19.70 -6.80 -17.09
CA ALA A 66 21.02 -7.27 -16.65
C ALA A 66 20.96 -7.72 -15.16
N ALA A 67 20.34 -6.93 -14.29
CA ALA A 67 20.15 -7.31 -12.89
C ALA A 67 19.32 -8.59 -12.74
N GLY A 68 18.29 -8.78 -13.57
CA GLY A 68 17.47 -10.01 -13.57
C GLY A 68 18.17 -11.24 -14.12
N GLY A 69 19.20 -11.07 -14.95
CA GLY A 69 19.92 -12.15 -15.65
C GLY A 69 21.31 -12.47 -15.12
N SER A 70 21.91 -11.60 -14.32
CA SER A 70 23.26 -11.81 -13.75
C SER A 70 23.17 -12.17 -12.26
N LEU A 71 23.77 -13.28 -11.91
CA LEU A 71 24.09 -13.57 -10.51
C LEU A 71 25.14 -12.58 -10.04
N SER A 72 24.95 -11.98 -8.88
CA SER A 72 25.96 -11.19 -8.19
C SER A 72 27.19 -12.07 -7.91
N LEU A 73 28.37 -11.46 -7.94
CA LEU A 73 29.61 -12.13 -7.53
C LEU A 73 29.62 -12.48 -6.02
N PHE A 74 28.70 -11.91 -5.25
CA PHE A 74 28.68 -11.99 -3.78
C PHE A 74 27.43 -12.65 -3.18
N ALA A 75 26.42 -12.93 -3.99
CA ALA A 75 25.20 -13.57 -3.51
C ALA A 75 24.61 -14.54 -4.55
N ASP A 76 24.19 -15.70 -4.05
CA ASP A 76 23.52 -16.72 -4.87
C ASP A 76 22.07 -16.35 -5.22
N LYS A 77 21.46 -15.43 -4.43
CA LYS A 77 20.05 -15.02 -4.57
C LYS A 77 19.88 -13.51 -4.35
N GLN A 78 19.06 -12.89 -5.23
CA GLN A 78 18.82 -11.46 -5.22
C GLN A 78 17.36 -11.09 -5.41
N ILE A 79 16.98 -9.90 -4.92
CA ILE A 79 15.70 -9.25 -5.18
C ILE A 79 15.94 -8.10 -6.17
N VAL A 80 15.24 -8.13 -7.29
CA VAL A 80 15.19 -7.02 -8.27
C VAL A 80 13.85 -6.32 -8.14
N GLU A 81 13.86 -5.09 -7.67
CA GLU A 81 12.66 -4.28 -7.46
C GLU A 81 12.53 -3.24 -8.57
N VAL A 82 11.38 -3.19 -9.23
CA VAL A 82 11.07 -2.25 -10.31
C VAL A 82 9.85 -1.43 -9.92
N ARG A 83 10.04 -0.13 -9.72
CA ARG A 83 8.97 0.83 -9.42
C ARG A 83 8.63 1.63 -10.65
N ILE A 84 7.36 1.67 -11.03
CA ILE A 84 6.87 2.44 -12.18
C ILE A 84 5.78 3.41 -11.69
N PRO A 85 6.14 4.57 -11.11
CA PRO A 85 5.18 5.49 -10.50
C PRO A 85 4.11 6.02 -11.45
N SER A 86 4.42 6.12 -12.74
CA SER A 86 3.47 6.53 -13.78
C SER A 86 2.45 5.44 -14.16
N GLY A 87 2.70 4.18 -13.81
CA GLY A 87 1.96 3.01 -14.31
C GLY A 87 2.15 2.73 -15.81
N LYS A 88 3.02 3.50 -16.49
CA LYS A 88 3.23 3.44 -17.94
C LYS A 88 4.70 3.14 -18.24
N PRO A 89 5.07 1.87 -18.52
CA PRO A 89 6.45 1.49 -18.76
C PRO A 89 7.01 1.99 -20.10
N GLY A 90 6.17 2.47 -21.02
CA GLY A 90 6.56 2.80 -22.38
C GLY A 90 6.74 1.55 -23.28
N LYS A 91 7.21 1.76 -24.52
CA LYS A 91 7.38 0.66 -25.48
C LYS A 91 8.50 -0.29 -25.04
N ASP A 92 9.66 0.24 -24.72
CA ASP A 92 10.82 -0.57 -24.33
C ASP A 92 10.58 -1.26 -22.98
N GLY A 93 9.93 -0.58 -22.05
CA GLY A 93 9.51 -1.17 -20.78
C GLY A 93 8.47 -2.26 -20.93
N SER A 94 7.55 -2.14 -21.87
CA SER A 94 6.59 -3.21 -22.16
C SER A 94 7.31 -4.48 -22.63
N ILE A 95 8.34 -4.35 -23.45
CA ILE A 95 9.15 -5.48 -23.92
C ILE A 95 9.97 -6.06 -22.75
N ALA A 96 10.63 -5.20 -21.99
CA ALA A 96 11.47 -5.62 -20.85
C ALA A 96 10.66 -6.35 -19.77
N LEU A 97 9.47 -5.85 -19.41
CA LEU A 97 8.60 -6.52 -18.42
C LEU A 97 8.10 -7.88 -18.90
N GLN A 98 7.82 -8.05 -20.19
CA GLN A 98 7.47 -9.36 -20.75
C GLN A 98 8.66 -10.33 -20.68
N GLN A 99 9.87 -9.86 -20.97
CA GLN A 99 11.10 -10.66 -20.83
C GLN A 99 11.35 -11.06 -19.37
N LEU A 100 11.24 -10.13 -18.43
CA LEU A 100 11.35 -10.42 -16.99
C LEU A 100 10.32 -11.44 -16.53
N ALA A 101 9.07 -11.31 -16.97
CA ALA A 101 8.01 -12.24 -16.62
C ALA A 101 8.31 -13.67 -17.14
N THR A 102 8.82 -13.77 -18.35
CA THR A 102 9.20 -15.07 -18.95
C THR A 102 10.41 -15.66 -18.24
N SER A 103 11.44 -14.85 -17.95
CA SER A 103 12.67 -15.28 -17.29
C SER A 103 12.45 -15.69 -15.82
N ALA A 104 11.38 -15.23 -15.19
CA ALA A 104 11.00 -15.63 -13.83
C ALA A 104 10.58 -17.10 -13.74
N GLN A 105 10.21 -17.73 -14.85
CA GLN A 105 9.87 -19.15 -14.88
C GLN A 105 11.11 -20.02 -14.65
N GLY A 106 11.09 -20.81 -13.59
CA GLY A 106 12.19 -21.70 -13.24
C GLY A 106 13.43 -20.99 -12.71
N ASN A 107 13.34 -19.70 -12.40
CA ASN A 107 14.43 -18.94 -11.77
C ASN A 107 14.26 -18.93 -10.26
N ASP A 108 15.12 -19.68 -9.55
CA ASP A 108 15.09 -19.77 -8.10
C ASP A 108 16.10 -18.81 -7.43
N SER A 109 16.91 -18.10 -8.23
CA SER A 109 17.97 -17.20 -7.75
C SER A 109 17.58 -15.72 -7.77
N THR A 110 16.55 -15.34 -8.56
CA THR A 110 16.09 -13.95 -8.63
C THR A 110 14.61 -13.85 -8.33
N LEU A 111 14.28 -12.99 -7.36
CA LEU A 111 12.91 -12.56 -7.10
C LEU A 111 12.69 -11.17 -7.70
N THR A 112 11.80 -11.07 -8.67
CA THR A 112 11.40 -9.78 -9.25
C THR A 112 10.16 -9.25 -8.57
N LEU A 113 10.21 -8.00 -8.07
CA LEU A 113 9.10 -7.31 -7.44
C LEU A 113 8.76 -6.04 -8.23
N VAL A 114 7.61 -6.05 -8.92
CA VAL A 114 7.13 -4.91 -9.69
C VAL A 114 6.09 -4.15 -8.88
N ILE A 115 6.29 -2.84 -8.69
CA ILE A 115 5.40 -1.96 -7.92
C ILE A 115 4.84 -0.87 -8.83
N LEU A 116 3.52 -0.78 -8.88
CA LEU A 116 2.75 0.07 -9.78
C LEU A 116 1.67 0.84 -9.00
N PRO A 117 1.23 2.01 -9.47
CA PRO A 117 0.02 2.64 -8.99
C PRO A 117 -1.22 1.85 -9.42
N ARG A 118 -2.39 2.35 -9.11
CA ARG A 118 -3.63 1.85 -9.70
C ARG A 118 -3.57 1.94 -11.23
N LEU A 119 -3.99 0.87 -11.87
CA LEU A 119 -4.03 0.78 -13.33
C LEU A 119 -5.48 0.75 -13.81
N ASP A 120 -5.76 1.47 -14.87
CA ASP A 120 -7.04 1.38 -15.56
C ASP A 120 -7.21 0.01 -16.25
N LYS A 121 -8.44 -0.27 -16.65
CA LYS A 121 -8.78 -1.54 -17.30
C LYS A 121 -7.99 -1.75 -18.61
N ALA A 122 -7.79 -0.70 -19.40
CA ALA A 122 -7.07 -0.78 -20.67
C ALA A 122 -5.59 -1.14 -20.46
N THR A 123 -4.94 -0.53 -19.47
CA THR A 123 -3.55 -0.85 -19.11
C THR A 123 -3.40 -2.29 -18.61
N ARG A 124 -4.34 -2.78 -17.81
CA ARG A 124 -4.33 -4.17 -17.32
C ARG A 124 -4.55 -5.22 -18.40
N THR A 125 -5.14 -4.86 -19.54
CA THR A 125 -5.26 -5.75 -20.72
C THR A 125 -4.05 -5.65 -21.65
N GLY A 126 -3.09 -4.77 -21.35
CA GLY A 126 -1.85 -4.65 -22.13
C GLY A 126 -0.94 -5.90 -21.99
N ALA A 127 -0.23 -6.24 -23.06
CA ALA A 127 0.57 -7.47 -23.15
C ALA A 127 1.58 -7.61 -22.00
N TRP A 128 2.21 -6.52 -21.57
CA TRP A 128 3.19 -6.53 -20.49
C TRP A 128 2.56 -6.87 -19.12
N PHE A 129 1.38 -6.31 -18.83
CA PHE A 129 0.70 -6.61 -17.56
C PHE A 129 0.13 -8.03 -17.55
N MET A 130 -0.42 -8.46 -18.68
CA MET A 130 -0.90 -9.84 -18.82
C MET A 130 0.24 -10.86 -18.68
N ALA A 131 1.46 -10.55 -19.14
CA ALA A 131 2.62 -11.40 -18.92
C ALA A 131 2.97 -11.50 -17.44
N LEU A 132 3.04 -10.35 -16.72
CA LEU A 132 3.28 -10.33 -15.28
C LEU A 132 2.23 -11.14 -14.50
N ASP A 133 0.95 -11.00 -14.84
CA ASP A 133 -0.16 -11.73 -14.20
C ASP A 133 -0.13 -13.24 -14.50
N SER A 134 0.24 -13.62 -15.72
CA SER A 134 0.27 -15.02 -16.14
C SER A 134 1.43 -15.78 -15.51
N PHE A 135 2.60 -15.18 -15.40
CA PHE A 135 3.83 -15.85 -14.95
C PHE A 135 4.15 -15.59 -13.47
N GLY A 136 3.52 -14.60 -12.86
CA GLY A 136 3.77 -14.21 -11.47
C GLY A 136 2.53 -14.27 -10.58
N VAL A 137 2.68 -13.64 -9.43
CA VAL A 137 1.62 -13.38 -8.44
C VAL A 137 1.29 -11.89 -8.47
N THR A 138 0.03 -11.57 -8.74
CA THR A 138 -0.47 -10.19 -8.80
C THR A 138 -1.37 -9.91 -7.61
N LEU A 139 -1.12 -8.81 -6.91
CA LEU A 139 -1.94 -8.31 -5.81
C LEU A 139 -2.40 -6.89 -6.11
N GLN A 140 -3.70 -6.65 -5.93
CA GLN A 140 -4.30 -5.33 -6.01
C GLN A 140 -4.63 -4.82 -4.60
N PHE A 141 -4.33 -3.54 -4.34
CA PHE A 141 -4.57 -2.85 -3.09
C PHE A 141 -5.44 -1.63 -3.33
N ASP A 142 -6.72 -1.77 -3.05
CA ASP A 142 -7.66 -0.66 -3.12
C ASP A 142 -7.72 0.08 -1.78
N PRO A 143 -8.09 1.37 -1.75
CA PRO A 143 -8.30 2.12 -0.52
C PRO A 143 -9.30 1.42 0.40
N VAL A 144 -9.03 1.48 1.70
CA VAL A 144 -9.95 0.97 2.71
C VAL A 144 -11.18 1.87 2.75
N GLU A 145 -12.35 1.30 2.46
CA GLU A 145 -13.61 2.03 2.50
C GLU A 145 -13.89 2.55 3.91
N ARG A 146 -14.50 3.74 4.01
CA ARG A 146 -14.84 4.39 5.28
C ARG A 146 -15.56 3.46 6.26
N GLN A 147 -16.50 2.66 5.77
CA GLN A 147 -17.27 1.74 6.61
C GLN A 147 -16.43 0.63 7.21
N MET A 148 -15.33 0.25 6.54
CA MET A 148 -14.41 -0.80 6.98
C MET A 148 -13.27 -0.27 7.86
N LEU A 149 -13.07 1.05 7.90
CA LEU A 149 -11.97 1.67 8.62
C LEU A 149 -11.98 1.41 10.13
N PRO A 150 -13.13 1.48 10.85
CA PRO A 150 -13.16 1.12 12.27
C PRO A 150 -12.71 -0.32 12.54
N GLN A 151 -13.13 -1.27 11.70
CA GLN A 151 -12.72 -2.67 11.80
C GLN A 151 -11.23 -2.84 11.52
N TRP A 152 -10.71 -2.15 10.50
CA TRP A 152 -9.28 -2.16 10.17
C TRP A 152 -8.44 -1.63 11.34
N ILE A 153 -8.84 -0.52 11.97
CA ILE A 153 -8.18 0.04 13.16
C ILE A 153 -8.19 -0.96 14.31
N ALA A 154 -9.35 -1.57 14.60
CA ALA A 154 -9.48 -2.57 15.66
C ALA A 154 -8.54 -3.76 15.46
N GLN A 155 -8.43 -4.28 14.23
CA GLN A 155 -7.52 -5.37 13.88
C GLN A 155 -6.05 -4.97 14.09
N ARG A 156 -5.68 -3.73 13.73
CA ARG A 156 -4.31 -3.22 13.91
C ARG A 156 -3.96 -3.05 15.39
N LEU A 157 -4.87 -2.51 16.19
CA LEU A 157 -4.70 -2.43 17.64
C LEU A 157 -4.51 -3.82 18.25
N GLN A 158 -5.30 -4.80 17.82
CA GLN A 158 -5.20 -6.18 18.29
C GLN A 158 -3.84 -6.82 17.94
N GLN A 159 -3.28 -6.54 16.76
CA GLN A 159 -1.97 -7.05 16.34
C GLN A 159 -0.84 -6.61 17.28
N GLN A 160 -0.97 -5.45 17.92
CA GLN A 160 -0.01 -4.95 18.92
C GLN A 160 -0.43 -5.20 20.38
N GLY A 161 -1.45 -6.06 20.58
CA GLY A 161 -1.92 -6.46 21.90
C GLY A 161 -2.84 -5.44 22.59
N GLN A 162 -3.30 -4.42 21.88
CA GLN A 162 -4.20 -3.38 22.38
C GLN A 162 -5.63 -3.59 21.85
N ARG A 163 -6.61 -3.06 22.57
CA ARG A 163 -8.02 -3.06 22.17
C ARG A 163 -8.74 -1.86 22.76
N VAL A 164 -9.87 -1.49 22.21
CA VAL A 164 -10.81 -0.57 22.83
C VAL A 164 -11.81 -1.34 23.70
N ALA A 165 -12.57 -0.64 24.54
CA ALA A 165 -13.64 -1.23 25.34
C ALA A 165 -14.66 -1.99 24.47
N ALA A 166 -15.32 -2.97 25.04
CA ALA A 166 -16.40 -3.68 24.36
C ALA A 166 -17.69 -2.84 24.28
N GLY A 167 -18.55 -3.17 23.32
CA GLY A 167 -19.88 -2.54 23.16
C GLY A 167 -19.83 -1.13 22.57
N ASP A 168 -20.86 -0.34 22.88
CA ASP A 168 -21.09 0.96 22.24
C ASP A 168 -19.97 1.99 22.47
N VAL A 169 -19.29 1.94 23.61
CA VAL A 169 -18.19 2.85 23.92
C VAL A 169 -17.04 2.59 22.96
N GLY A 170 -16.61 1.34 22.82
CA GLY A 170 -15.54 0.99 21.91
C GLY A 170 -15.88 1.27 20.44
N GLN A 171 -17.13 1.02 20.03
CA GLN A 171 -17.59 1.34 18.68
C GLN A 171 -17.49 2.85 18.40
N ARG A 172 -17.93 3.70 19.35
CA ARG A 172 -17.80 5.16 19.24
C ARG A 172 -16.34 5.60 19.19
N THR A 173 -15.47 4.99 20.01
CA THR A 173 -14.04 5.28 20.01
C THR A 173 -13.39 4.94 18.65
N LEU A 174 -13.69 3.77 18.10
CA LEU A 174 -13.18 3.38 16.78
C LEU A 174 -13.75 4.26 15.67
N GLN A 175 -15.03 4.63 15.74
CA GLN A 175 -15.64 5.54 14.77
C GLN A 175 -15.02 6.93 14.85
N PHE A 176 -14.78 7.46 16.06
CA PHE A 176 -14.09 8.73 16.26
C PHE A 176 -12.69 8.70 15.62
N PHE A 177 -11.92 7.63 15.86
CA PHE A 177 -10.61 7.44 15.24
C PHE A 177 -10.73 7.41 13.71
N ALA A 178 -11.61 6.58 13.17
CA ALA A 178 -11.82 6.44 11.74
C ALA A 178 -12.18 7.77 11.07
N ASP A 179 -13.06 8.55 11.69
CA ASP A 179 -13.46 9.86 11.19
C ASP A 179 -12.30 10.86 11.09
N ARG A 180 -11.25 10.69 11.91
CA ARG A 180 -10.07 11.58 11.93
C ARG A 180 -9.00 11.21 10.93
N VAL A 181 -8.97 9.96 10.50
CA VAL A 181 -7.93 9.42 9.61
C VAL A 181 -8.50 9.00 8.25
N GLU A 182 -9.75 9.32 7.98
CA GLU A 182 -10.41 9.00 6.72
C GLU A 182 -9.62 9.52 5.51
N GLY A 183 -9.33 8.64 4.55
CA GLY A 183 -8.55 8.96 3.36
C GLY A 183 -7.03 8.97 3.58
N ASN A 184 -6.55 8.74 4.80
CA ASN A 184 -5.12 8.67 5.12
C ASN A 184 -4.79 7.46 5.99
N LEU A 185 -4.71 6.29 5.36
CA LEU A 185 -4.43 5.04 6.07
C LEU A 185 -3.03 5.02 6.70
N LEU A 186 -2.07 5.72 6.09
CA LEU A 186 -0.73 5.87 6.66
C LEU A 186 -0.76 6.64 7.99
N ALA A 187 -1.53 7.73 8.06
CA ALA A 187 -1.72 8.46 9.31
C ALA A 187 -2.41 7.56 10.36
N ALA A 188 -3.45 6.81 9.97
CA ALA A 188 -4.07 5.84 10.86
C ALA A 188 -3.06 4.85 11.45
N HIS A 189 -2.20 4.31 10.60
CA HIS A 189 -1.14 3.38 11.03
C HIS A 189 -0.15 4.03 11.99
N GLN A 190 0.31 5.25 11.70
CA GLN A 190 1.23 5.98 12.57
C GLN A 190 0.63 6.27 13.95
N GLU A 191 -0.65 6.64 14.01
CA GLU A 191 -1.34 6.86 15.28
C GLU A 191 -1.53 5.57 16.09
N ILE A 192 -1.82 4.46 15.42
CA ILE A 192 -1.88 3.16 16.05
C ILE A 192 -0.50 2.78 16.63
N GLN A 193 0.58 2.98 15.88
CA GLN A 193 1.94 2.76 16.40
C GLN A 193 2.28 3.68 17.58
N LYS A 194 1.87 4.94 17.51
CA LYS A 194 2.05 5.88 18.63
C LYS A 194 1.33 5.42 19.90
N LEU A 195 0.12 4.87 19.77
CA LEU A 195 -0.60 4.28 20.91
C LEU A 195 0.18 3.12 21.54
N ALA A 196 0.85 2.29 20.74
CA ALA A 196 1.68 1.21 21.27
C ALA A 196 2.92 1.71 22.02
N LEU A 197 3.45 2.87 21.65
CA LEU A 197 4.58 3.49 22.34
C LEU A 197 4.16 4.19 23.65
N LEU A 198 2.95 4.75 23.68
CA LEU A 198 2.46 5.53 24.82
C LEU A 198 1.81 4.66 25.91
N TYR A 199 1.20 3.55 25.52
CA TYR A 199 0.39 2.72 26.41
C TYR A 199 0.75 1.25 26.28
N PRO A 200 0.78 0.49 27.39
CA PRO A 200 1.06 -0.94 27.36
C PRO A 200 -0.04 -1.72 26.64
N PRO A 201 0.22 -2.99 26.26
CA PRO A 201 -0.83 -3.89 25.80
C PRO A 201 -2.00 -3.96 26.80
N GLY A 202 -3.23 -4.00 26.27
CA GLY A 202 -4.44 -4.03 27.09
C GLY A 202 -5.56 -3.17 26.49
N GLU A 203 -6.48 -2.77 27.36
CA GLU A 203 -7.60 -1.92 26.98
C GLU A 203 -7.21 -0.45 27.04
N LEU A 204 -7.44 0.26 25.93
CA LEU A 204 -7.24 1.70 25.80
C LEU A 204 -8.52 2.43 26.23
N ALA A 205 -8.38 3.42 27.09
CA ALA A 205 -9.47 4.34 27.42
C ALA A 205 -9.81 5.22 26.20
N GLN A 206 -11.06 5.66 26.12
CA GLN A 206 -11.52 6.53 25.04
C GLN A 206 -10.68 7.81 24.97
N GLU A 207 -10.40 8.44 26.10
CA GLU A 207 -9.63 9.67 26.20
C GLU A 207 -8.18 9.50 25.70
N GLN A 208 -7.60 8.31 25.89
CA GLN A 208 -6.26 7.98 25.37
C GLN A 208 -6.24 7.95 23.85
N VAL A 209 -7.24 7.32 23.24
CA VAL A 209 -7.37 7.27 21.79
C VAL A 209 -7.67 8.66 21.23
N GLU A 210 -8.61 9.40 21.84
CA GLU A 210 -8.96 10.73 21.39
C GLU A 210 -7.76 11.68 21.44
N ALA A 211 -7.00 11.68 22.53
CA ALA A 211 -5.80 12.50 22.67
C ALA A 211 -4.72 12.17 21.62
N ALA A 212 -4.60 10.89 21.24
CA ALA A 212 -3.64 10.49 20.23
C ALA A 212 -4.00 11.05 18.85
N VAL A 213 -5.29 11.03 18.46
CA VAL A 213 -5.74 11.34 17.10
C VAL A 213 -6.26 12.77 16.89
N LEU A 214 -6.25 13.61 17.93
CA LEU A 214 -6.79 14.99 17.87
C LEU A 214 -6.11 15.86 16.79
N ASN A 215 -4.86 15.61 16.45
CA ASN A 215 -4.05 16.44 15.55
C ASN A 215 -3.76 15.77 14.18
N VAL A 216 -4.49 14.76 13.81
CA VAL A 216 -4.18 13.91 12.62
C VAL A 216 -4.95 14.29 11.37
N ALA A 217 -5.87 15.24 11.43
CA ALA A 217 -6.72 15.58 10.31
C ALA A 217 -5.90 16.05 9.07
N ARG A 218 -5.50 15.11 8.23
CA ARG A 218 -5.10 15.36 6.85
C ARG A 218 -6.19 14.83 5.94
N TYR A 219 -7.08 15.72 5.54
CA TYR A 219 -8.15 15.36 4.64
C TYR A 219 -7.69 15.49 3.19
N ASP A 220 -8.01 14.48 2.38
CA ASP A 220 -7.91 14.60 0.94
C ASP A 220 -9.00 15.57 0.46
N VAL A 221 -8.59 16.70 -0.11
CA VAL A 221 -9.49 17.72 -0.64
C VAL A 221 -10.49 17.17 -1.65
N PHE A 222 -10.11 16.14 -2.43
CA PHE A 222 -10.99 15.51 -3.42
C PHE A 222 -12.10 14.64 -2.80
N LYS A 223 -11.96 14.24 -1.52
CA LYS A 223 -13.01 13.54 -0.77
C LYS A 223 -14.10 14.50 -0.27
N LEU A 224 -13.84 15.80 -0.32
CA LEU A 224 -14.82 16.81 0.08
C LEU A 224 -16.07 16.77 -0.81
N SER A 225 -15.89 16.63 -2.13
CA SER A 225 -17.01 16.50 -3.07
C SER A 225 -17.88 15.27 -2.79
N GLU A 226 -17.30 14.15 -2.41
CA GLU A 226 -18.06 12.95 -2.01
C GLU A 226 -18.96 13.23 -0.79
N ALA A 227 -18.42 13.95 0.20
CA ALA A 227 -19.15 14.30 1.41
C ALA A 227 -20.29 15.30 1.12
N VAL A 228 -20.08 16.27 0.22
CA VAL A 228 -21.08 17.24 -0.23
C VAL A 228 -22.20 16.53 -0.98
N LEU A 229 -21.87 15.74 -2.01
CA LEU A 229 -22.83 15.01 -2.81
C LEU A 229 -23.60 13.95 -2.00
N GLY A 230 -22.94 13.38 -0.99
CA GLY A 230 -23.55 12.44 -0.05
C GLY A 230 -24.45 13.08 1.01
N GLY A 231 -24.63 14.42 1.00
CA GLY A 231 -25.47 15.14 1.96
C GLY A 231 -25.03 14.99 3.42
N GLN A 232 -23.71 14.98 3.67
CA GLN A 232 -23.09 14.72 4.99
C GLN A 232 -22.53 16.01 5.63
N PRO A 233 -23.38 16.96 6.09
CA PRO A 233 -22.94 18.31 6.47
C PRO A 233 -21.90 18.31 7.60
N LEU A 234 -22.03 17.46 8.60
CA LEU A 234 -21.07 17.37 9.71
C LEU A 234 -19.71 16.83 9.25
N ARG A 235 -19.67 15.98 8.24
CA ARG A 235 -18.43 15.48 7.63
C ARG A 235 -17.78 16.58 6.80
N VAL A 236 -18.56 17.28 5.98
CA VAL A 236 -18.10 18.43 5.18
C VAL A 236 -17.44 19.48 6.09
N GLN A 237 -18.12 19.86 7.17
CA GLN A 237 -17.57 20.86 8.10
C GLN A 237 -16.26 20.40 8.71
N ARG A 238 -16.17 19.16 9.22
CA ARG A 238 -14.90 18.62 9.77
C ARG A 238 -13.77 18.61 8.74
N MET A 239 -14.06 18.24 7.50
CA MET A 239 -13.07 18.24 6.42
C MET A 239 -12.60 19.66 6.09
N LEU A 240 -13.51 20.63 6.01
CA LEU A 240 -13.17 22.04 5.79
C LEU A 240 -12.31 22.60 6.93
N ASP A 241 -12.69 22.35 8.17
CA ASP A 241 -11.93 22.80 9.35
C ASP A 241 -10.51 22.20 9.36
N GLY A 242 -10.38 20.92 8.98
CA GLY A 242 -9.11 20.23 8.87
C GLY A 242 -8.23 20.79 7.74
N LEU A 243 -8.77 20.93 6.53
CA LEU A 243 -8.06 21.51 5.37
C LEU A 243 -7.59 22.95 5.65
N GLN A 244 -8.42 23.74 6.32
CA GLN A 244 -8.06 25.10 6.75
C GLN A 244 -6.92 25.07 7.78
N ALA A 245 -6.96 24.18 8.77
CA ALA A 245 -5.91 24.02 9.77
C ALA A 245 -4.57 23.59 9.18
N GLU A 246 -4.59 22.85 8.08
CA GLU A 246 -3.41 22.42 7.31
C GLU A 246 -2.85 23.51 6.38
N GLY A 247 -3.59 24.61 6.21
CA GLY A 247 -3.22 25.69 5.29
C GLY A 247 -3.39 25.29 3.82
N GLU A 248 -4.29 24.37 3.53
CA GLU A 248 -4.61 23.99 2.15
C GLU A 248 -5.13 25.21 1.38
N ALA A 249 -4.74 25.34 0.11
CA ALA A 249 -5.10 26.48 -0.69
C ALA A 249 -6.62 26.56 -0.91
N GLU A 250 -7.26 27.66 -0.52
CA GLU A 250 -8.71 27.86 -0.66
C GLU A 250 -9.22 27.64 -2.09
N VAL A 251 -8.39 28.01 -3.09
CA VAL A 251 -8.69 27.79 -4.50
C VAL A 251 -8.84 26.30 -4.82
N LEU A 252 -7.98 25.45 -4.24
CA LEU A 252 -8.03 24.00 -4.44
C LEU A 252 -9.26 23.40 -3.75
N VAL A 253 -9.58 23.85 -2.55
CA VAL A 253 -10.80 23.44 -1.82
C VAL A 253 -12.05 23.84 -2.59
N HIS A 254 -12.09 25.06 -3.13
CA HIS A 254 -13.23 25.55 -3.92
C HIS A 254 -13.38 24.79 -5.25
N TRP A 255 -12.27 24.41 -5.86
CA TRP A 255 -12.29 23.63 -7.11
C TRP A 255 -12.77 22.20 -6.91
N ALA A 256 -12.62 21.64 -5.71
CA ALA A 256 -13.00 20.28 -5.36
C ALA A 256 -14.51 20.11 -5.00
N ILE A 257 -15.26 21.23 -4.85
CA ILE A 257 -16.69 21.24 -4.57
C ILE A 257 -17.49 21.49 -5.85
#